data_c631e9b0188c09e1b29e5cde9a502784
#
_entry.id   c631e9b0188c09e1b29e5cde9a502784
#
_cell.length_a   1.000
_cell.length_b   1.000
_cell.length_c   1.000
_cell.angle_alpha   90.00
_cell.angle_beta   90.00
_cell.angle_gamma   90.00
#
_symmetry.space_group_name_H-M   'P 1'
#
loop_
_entity.id
_entity.type
_entity.pdbx_description
1 polymer ?
#
loop_
_entity_poly.entity_id
_entity_poly.type
_entity_poly.pdbx_seq_one_letter_code
_entity_poly.pdbx_strand_id
1 'polypeptide(L)'
;DLPGWDSPWGRGRPGWHLECSCMIEKHLGRTIDIHGGGIDLVFPHHENEIAQSTCAHGGDTFVRYWLHNGFVNVDREKMSKSIGNVLLVHELLEQASGEAIRLALLSAHYRQPLDWTDDGLDRATKMLDRLYGAARALSEVDASPDAAPDPDFIAALNEDQCGHRRGRQAPDQGNAARLGGPDRTARTGSGRLVFRQFR
;
A
#
# COMPACT_ATOMS: atom_id res chain seq x y z
N ASP A 1 26.82 -23.17 -5.96
CA ASP A 1 25.60 -24.00 -5.94
C ASP A 1 24.51 -23.26 -5.16
N LEU A 2 23.32 -23.17 -5.72
CA LEU A 2 22.16 -22.60 -5.04
C LEU A 2 21.72 -23.52 -3.89
N PRO A 3 21.35 -23.01 -2.73
CA PRO A 3 20.84 -23.81 -1.63
C PRO A 3 19.57 -24.54 -2.09
N GLY A 4 19.46 -25.82 -1.74
CA GLY A 4 18.30 -26.63 -2.04
C GLY A 4 18.11 -27.72 -0.99
N TRP A 5 16.86 -28.17 -0.88
CA TRP A 5 16.44 -29.19 0.10
C TRP A 5 15.78 -30.37 -0.61
N ASP A 6 15.86 -31.52 0.01
CA ASP A 6 15.21 -32.72 -0.49
C ASP A 6 13.69 -32.63 -0.23
N SER A 7 12.90 -33.04 -1.19
CA SER A 7 11.45 -33.08 -1.11
C SER A 7 10.90 -34.36 -1.77
N PRO A 8 9.62 -34.70 -1.57
CA PRO A 8 8.99 -35.83 -2.25
C PRO A 8 9.05 -35.73 -3.79
N TRP A 9 9.24 -34.51 -4.30
CA TRP A 9 9.32 -34.22 -5.75
C TRP A 9 10.75 -34.04 -6.27
N GLY A 10 11.75 -34.33 -5.41
CA GLY A 10 13.16 -34.15 -5.72
C GLY A 10 13.79 -32.99 -4.94
N ARG A 11 15.11 -32.80 -5.19
CA ARG A 11 15.85 -31.70 -4.57
C ARG A 11 15.50 -30.37 -5.23
N GLY A 12 15.11 -29.37 -4.43
CA GLY A 12 14.75 -28.07 -4.93
C GLY A 12 14.77 -26.99 -3.85
N ARG A 13 14.41 -25.77 -4.24
CA ARG A 13 14.24 -24.63 -3.35
C ARG A 13 12.77 -24.23 -3.31
N PRO A 14 12.20 -23.94 -2.13
CA PRO A 14 10.86 -23.36 -2.02
C PRO A 14 10.77 -22.07 -2.82
N GLY A 15 9.63 -21.86 -3.46
CA GLY A 15 9.33 -20.58 -4.11
C GLY A 15 9.14 -19.48 -3.07
N TRP A 16 9.41 -18.25 -3.44
CA TRP A 16 9.29 -17.07 -2.58
C TRP A 16 7.96 -16.98 -1.84
N HIS A 17 6.83 -17.16 -2.54
CA HIS A 17 5.50 -17.12 -1.93
C HIS A 17 5.27 -18.24 -0.89
N LEU A 18 5.87 -19.42 -1.06
CA LEU A 18 5.79 -20.48 -0.07
C LEU A 18 6.57 -20.12 1.21
N GLU A 19 7.72 -19.48 1.07
CA GLU A 19 8.49 -18.97 2.21
C GLU A 19 7.63 -18.00 3.04
N CYS A 20 6.95 -17.05 2.40
CA CYS A 20 6.07 -16.10 3.08
C CYS A 20 4.86 -16.78 3.72
N SER A 21 4.16 -17.68 3.01
CA SER A 21 3.02 -18.43 3.56
C SER A 21 3.39 -19.18 4.83
N CYS A 22 4.53 -19.89 4.83
CA CYS A 22 5.02 -20.63 5.99
C CYS A 22 5.46 -19.72 7.15
N MET A 23 6.14 -18.59 6.85
CA MET A 23 6.55 -17.63 7.89
C MET A 23 5.35 -16.96 8.55
N ILE A 24 4.34 -16.60 7.76
CA ILE A 24 3.09 -16.02 8.28
C ILE A 24 2.41 -17.01 9.20
N GLU A 25 2.19 -18.26 8.77
CA GLU A 25 1.56 -19.27 9.63
C GLU A 25 2.33 -19.47 10.94
N LYS A 26 3.65 -19.57 10.86
CA LYS A 26 4.52 -19.81 12.01
C LYS A 26 4.53 -18.68 13.03
N HIS A 27 4.51 -17.41 12.57
CA HIS A 27 4.72 -16.26 13.44
C HIS A 27 3.46 -15.46 13.76
N LEU A 28 2.46 -15.49 12.86
CA LEU A 28 1.25 -14.68 12.95
C LEU A 28 -0.03 -15.52 13.01
N GLY A 29 0.05 -16.82 12.67
CA GLY A 29 -1.09 -17.73 12.65
C GLY A 29 -1.71 -17.88 11.26
N ARG A 30 -2.83 -18.62 11.21
CA ARG A 30 -3.48 -19.00 9.94
C ARG A 30 -4.23 -17.84 9.25
N THR A 31 -4.78 -16.96 10.07
CA THR A 31 -5.50 -15.77 9.60
C THR A 31 -4.82 -14.53 10.17
N ILE A 32 -4.45 -13.60 9.31
CA ILE A 32 -3.87 -12.33 9.71
C ILE A 32 -4.80 -11.17 9.39
N ASP A 33 -4.67 -10.07 10.14
CA ASP A 33 -5.55 -8.92 9.95
C ASP A 33 -5.17 -8.11 8.72
N ILE A 34 -3.88 -7.79 8.56
CA ILE A 34 -3.39 -6.94 7.47
C ILE A 34 -2.17 -7.57 6.81
N HIS A 35 -2.21 -7.67 5.49
CA HIS A 35 -1.06 -8.03 4.65
C HIS A 35 -0.83 -6.96 3.60
N GLY A 36 0.39 -6.48 3.52
CA GLY A 36 0.74 -5.36 2.65
C GLY A 36 1.93 -5.66 1.74
N GLY A 37 2.03 -4.88 0.66
CA GLY A 37 3.16 -4.96 -0.24
C GLY A 37 3.07 -3.95 -1.38
N GLY A 38 3.99 -4.01 -2.33
CA GLY A 38 3.90 -3.25 -3.56
C GLY A 38 2.77 -3.77 -4.45
N ILE A 39 2.25 -2.91 -5.32
CA ILE A 39 1.19 -3.27 -6.27
C ILE A 39 1.59 -4.41 -7.21
N ASP A 40 2.88 -4.58 -7.46
CA ASP A 40 3.45 -5.65 -8.26
C ASP A 40 3.42 -7.02 -7.57
N LEU A 41 3.23 -7.06 -6.25
CA LEU A 41 3.09 -8.30 -5.50
C LEU A 41 1.69 -8.89 -5.53
N VAL A 42 0.67 -8.14 -5.97
CA VAL A 42 -0.70 -8.65 -6.10
C VAL A 42 -0.70 -9.95 -6.88
N PHE A 43 -0.01 -9.95 -8.03
CA PHE A 43 0.15 -11.12 -8.87
C PHE A 43 1.59 -11.23 -9.39
N PRO A 44 2.19 -12.43 -9.32
CA PRO A 44 1.61 -13.70 -8.88
C PRO A 44 1.79 -14.00 -7.38
N HIS A 45 2.52 -13.15 -6.61
CA HIS A 45 3.01 -13.48 -5.28
C HIS A 45 1.87 -13.67 -4.27
N HIS A 46 1.08 -12.63 -4.01
CA HIS A 46 0.00 -12.68 -3.03
C HIS A 46 -1.13 -13.63 -3.43
N GLU A 47 -1.45 -13.73 -4.73
CA GLU A 47 -2.42 -14.73 -5.22
C GLU A 47 -1.96 -16.16 -4.93
N ASN A 48 -0.67 -16.44 -5.07
CA ASN A 48 -0.11 -17.75 -4.73
C ASN A 48 -0.12 -17.98 -3.21
N GLU A 49 0.15 -16.98 -2.40
CA GLU A 49 0.04 -17.11 -0.93
C GLU A 49 -1.41 -17.40 -0.50
N ILE A 50 -2.40 -16.71 -1.11
CA ILE A 50 -3.82 -16.99 -0.87
C ILE A 50 -4.15 -18.44 -1.21
N ALA A 51 -3.74 -18.89 -2.40
CA ALA A 51 -4.02 -20.26 -2.84
C ALA A 51 -3.38 -21.29 -1.91
N GLN A 52 -2.11 -21.12 -1.55
CA GLN A 52 -1.39 -22.02 -0.66
C GLN A 52 -2.01 -22.08 0.74
N SER A 53 -2.22 -20.93 1.36
CA SER A 53 -2.72 -20.86 2.74
C SER A 53 -4.18 -21.32 2.85
N THR A 54 -5.03 -20.92 1.90
CA THR A 54 -6.44 -21.35 1.87
C THR A 54 -6.57 -22.85 1.65
N CYS A 55 -5.78 -23.42 0.72
CA CYS A 55 -5.80 -24.86 0.47
C CYS A 55 -5.24 -25.67 1.65
N ALA A 56 -4.18 -25.19 2.29
CA ALA A 56 -3.56 -25.85 3.44
C ALA A 56 -4.48 -25.87 4.66
N HIS A 57 -5.35 -24.86 4.81
CA HIS A 57 -6.20 -24.68 6.00
C HIS A 57 -7.69 -24.92 5.76
N GLY A 58 -8.03 -25.73 4.74
CA GLY A 58 -9.41 -26.19 4.53
C GLY A 58 -10.39 -25.10 4.11
N GLY A 59 -9.92 -24.00 3.54
CA GLY A 59 -10.75 -22.89 3.07
C GLY A 59 -10.85 -21.70 4.01
N ASP A 60 -10.10 -21.69 5.11
CA ASP A 60 -10.07 -20.56 6.04
C ASP A 60 -9.60 -19.28 5.36
N THR A 61 -10.10 -18.15 5.84
CA THR A 61 -9.64 -16.83 5.37
C THR A 61 -8.18 -16.62 5.76
N PHE A 62 -7.31 -16.39 4.77
CA PHE A 62 -5.90 -16.13 5.00
C PHE A 62 -5.65 -14.70 5.51
N VAL A 63 -6.19 -13.68 4.82
CA VAL A 63 -5.98 -12.27 5.14
C VAL A 63 -7.31 -11.54 5.14
N ARG A 64 -7.55 -10.69 6.16
CA ARG A 64 -8.76 -9.87 6.27
C ARG A 64 -8.68 -8.61 5.41
N TYR A 65 -7.54 -7.91 5.43
CA TYR A 65 -7.34 -6.64 4.72
C TYR A 65 -6.02 -6.65 3.95
N TRP A 66 -6.10 -6.31 2.67
CA TRP A 66 -4.95 -6.18 1.79
C TRP A 66 -4.63 -4.71 1.55
N LEU A 67 -3.35 -4.32 1.72
CA LEU A 67 -2.85 -2.99 1.40
C LEU A 67 -1.76 -3.10 0.35
N HIS A 68 -1.95 -2.40 -0.78
CA HIS A 68 -0.94 -2.36 -1.83
C HIS A 68 -0.51 -0.93 -2.11
N ASN A 69 0.79 -0.68 -2.02
CA ASN A 69 1.40 0.61 -2.27
C ASN A 69 1.73 0.77 -3.75
N GLY A 70 1.61 2.00 -4.25
CA GLY A 70 2.21 2.39 -5.52
C GLY A 70 3.74 2.29 -5.48
N PHE A 71 4.35 2.43 -6.65
CA PHE A 71 5.82 2.42 -6.76
C PHE A 71 6.43 3.72 -6.27
N VAL A 72 7.67 3.63 -5.81
CA VAL A 72 8.55 4.79 -5.68
C VAL A 72 9.38 4.90 -6.96
N ASN A 73 9.23 6.01 -7.65
CA ASN A 73 10.04 6.39 -8.79
C ASN A 73 11.14 7.32 -8.31
N VAL A 74 12.22 7.36 -9.06
CA VAL A 74 13.31 8.33 -8.91
C VAL A 74 13.47 9.02 -10.26
N ASP A 75 13.30 10.33 -10.30
CA ASP A 75 13.34 11.12 -11.54
C ASP A 75 12.42 10.54 -12.64
N ARG A 76 11.19 10.17 -12.26
CA ARG A 76 10.15 9.59 -13.12
C ARG A 76 10.41 8.17 -13.63
N GLU A 77 11.50 7.54 -13.20
CA GLU A 77 11.82 6.15 -13.53
C GLU A 77 11.57 5.25 -12.30
N LYS A 78 11.03 4.05 -12.54
CA LYS A 78 10.81 3.09 -11.44
C LYS A 78 12.15 2.78 -10.78
N MET A 79 12.21 2.94 -9.44
CA MET A 79 13.38 2.55 -8.66
C MET A 79 13.67 1.07 -8.83
N SER A 80 14.86 0.72 -9.29
CA SER A 80 15.27 -0.67 -9.45
C SER A 80 16.78 -0.86 -9.36
N LYS A 81 17.19 -2.04 -8.89
CA LYS A 81 18.61 -2.41 -8.81
C LYS A 81 19.28 -2.49 -10.19
N SER A 82 18.53 -2.87 -11.22
CA SER A 82 19.03 -3.02 -12.59
C SER A 82 19.37 -1.67 -13.24
N ILE A 83 18.66 -0.61 -12.87
CA ILE A 83 18.91 0.76 -13.35
C ILE A 83 19.97 1.45 -12.48
N GLY A 84 20.18 0.97 -11.24
CA GLY A 84 21.14 1.54 -10.32
C GLY A 84 20.66 2.84 -9.64
N ASN A 85 19.37 3.15 -9.70
CA ASN A 85 18.75 4.34 -9.12
C ASN A 85 18.14 4.06 -7.73
N VAL A 86 18.66 3.08 -7.01
CA VAL A 86 18.19 2.74 -5.66
C VAL A 86 18.70 3.77 -4.66
N LEU A 87 17.78 4.42 -3.97
CA LEU A 87 18.09 5.31 -2.85
C LEU A 87 18.08 4.53 -1.55
N LEU A 88 19.15 4.59 -0.81
CA LEU A 88 19.27 3.92 0.47
C LEU A 88 18.92 4.88 1.61
N VAL A 89 18.11 4.41 2.55
CA VAL A 89 17.64 5.27 3.66
C VAL A 89 18.79 5.85 4.47
N HIS A 90 19.88 5.11 4.67
CA HIS A 90 21.02 5.62 5.43
C HIS A 90 21.75 6.76 4.69
N GLU A 91 21.79 6.75 3.35
CA GLU A 91 22.34 7.86 2.55
C GLU A 91 21.44 9.10 2.62
N LEU A 92 20.13 8.90 2.62
CA LEU A 92 19.16 10.00 2.77
C LEU A 92 19.23 10.62 4.18
N LEU A 93 19.54 9.83 5.21
CA LEU A 93 19.70 10.33 6.58
C LEU A 93 20.93 11.22 6.76
N GLU A 94 21.90 11.16 5.85
CA GLU A 94 23.03 12.10 5.81
C GLU A 94 22.62 13.48 5.27
N GLN A 95 21.50 13.53 4.50
CA GLN A 95 21.02 14.74 3.82
C GLN A 95 19.88 15.43 4.57
N ALA A 96 19.00 14.66 5.21
CA ALA A 96 17.83 15.18 5.89
C ALA A 96 17.44 14.36 7.13
N SER A 97 16.65 14.96 8.01
CA SER A 97 16.13 14.25 9.17
C SER A 97 15.19 13.10 8.76
N GLY A 98 15.15 12.03 9.57
CA GLY A 98 14.23 10.91 9.33
C GLY A 98 12.77 11.33 9.28
N GLU A 99 12.38 12.38 9.99
CA GLU A 99 11.02 12.94 9.94
C GLU A 99 10.72 13.62 8.60
N ALA A 100 11.68 14.36 8.04
CA ALA A 100 11.55 14.96 6.72
C ALA A 100 11.43 13.89 5.63
N ILE A 101 12.23 12.83 5.70
CA ILE A 101 12.15 11.68 4.78
C ILE A 101 10.76 11.01 4.88
N ARG A 102 10.26 10.78 6.10
CA ARG A 102 8.92 10.22 6.29
C ARG A 102 7.82 11.14 5.74
N LEU A 103 7.93 12.45 5.94
CA LEU A 103 6.97 13.41 5.40
C LEU A 103 7.02 13.45 3.87
N ALA A 104 8.20 13.34 3.25
CA ALA A 104 8.35 13.23 1.81
C ALA A 104 7.66 11.96 1.27
N LEU A 105 7.82 10.81 1.92
CA LEU A 105 7.13 9.57 1.55
C LEU A 105 5.60 9.68 1.69
N LEU A 106 5.11 10.45 2.65
CA LEU A 106 3.68 10.69 2.86
C LEU A 106 3.08 11.78 1.96
N SER A 107 3.87 12.43 1.13
CA SER A 107 3.42 13.50 0.23
C SER A 107 2.49 13.03 -0.89
N ALA A 108 2.48 11.74 -1.19
CA ALA A 108 1.57 11.12 -2.13
C ALA A 108 0.65 10.11 -1.42
N HIS A 109 -0.55 9.91 -1.98
CA HIS A 109 -1.42 8.85 -1.49
C HIS A 109 -0.75 7.48 -1.72
N TYR A 110 -0.78 6.59 -0.73
CA TYR A 110 -0.03 5.32 -0.75
C TYR A 110 -0.29 4.43 -1.98
N ARG A 111 -1.47 4.52 -2.62
CA ARG A 111 -1.80 3.77 -3.84
C ARG A 111 -1.27 4.40 -5.12
N GLN A 112 -0.78 5.64 -5.06
CA GLN A 112 -0.26 6.34 -6.22
C GLN A 112 1.26 6.21 -6.27
N PRO A 113 1.86 6.20 -7.47
CA PRO A 113 3.30 6.30 -7.58
C PRO A 113 3.80 7.60 -6.92
N LEU A 114 4.85 7.48 -6.13
CA LEU A 114 5.59 8.61 -5.56
C LEU A 114 6.83 8.84 -6.42
N ASP A 115 6.99 10.04 -6.95
CA ASP A 115 8.23 10.44 -7.61
C ASP A 115 9.14 11.11 -6.58
N TRP A 116 10.20 10.42 -6.21
CA TRP A 116 11.19 10.94 -5.27
C TRP A 116 12.11 11.91 -5.99
N THR A 117 12.17 13.13 -5.48
CA THR A 117 13.04 14.20 -5.98
C THR A 117 13.67 14.96 -4.82
N ASP A 118 14.83 15.55 -5.03
CA ASP A 118 15.49 16.39 -4.02
C ASP A 118 14.60 17.60 -3.65
N ASP A 119 13.94 18.20 -4.62
CA ASP A 119 12.95 19.26 -4.38
C ASP A 119 11.79 18.79 -3.48
N GLY A 120 11.38 17.53 -3.61
CA GLY A 120 10.36 16.91 -2.75
C GLY A 120 10.82 16.81 -1.31
N LEU A 121 12.05 16.41 -1.09
CA LEU A 121 12.68 16.33 0.22
C LEU A 121 12.85 17.72 0.85
N ASP A 122 13.29 18.71 0.08
CA ASP A 122 13.42 20.10 0.51
C ASP A 122 12.06 20.69 0.93
N ARG A 123 11.00 20.44 0.15
CA ARG A 123 9.64 20.86 0.52
C ARG A 123 9.16 20.22 1.81
N ALA A 124 9.44 18.92 2.01
CA ALA A 124 9.09 18.22 3.23
C ALA A 124 9.83 18.80 4.43
N THR A 125 11.13 19.11 4.30
CA THR A 125 11.93 19.74 5.34
C THR A 125 11.36 21.12 5.72
N LYS A 126 11.07 21.98 4.75
CA LYS A 126 10.48 23.29 4.99
C LYS A 126 9.08 23.19 5.62
N MET A 127 8.28 22.20 5.24
CA MET A 127 6.97 21.95 5.86
C MET A 127 7.13 21.53 7.32
N LEU A 128 8.08 20.65 7.61
CA LEU A 128 8.36 20.20 8.97
C LEU A 128 8.80 21.37 9.87
N ASP A 129 9.70 22.22 9.38
CA ASP A 129 10.14 23.42 10.09
C ASP A 129 8.97 24.37 10.43
N ARG A 130 8.03 24.53 9.48
CA ARG A 130 6.80 25.33 9.72
C ARG A 130 5.93 24.69 10.79
N LEU A 131 5.74 23.36 10.76
CA LEU A 131 4.95 22.64 11.75
C LEU A 131 5.57 22.76 13.15
N TYR A 132 6.87 22.59 13.29
CA TYR A 132 7.56 22.78 14.55
C TYR A 132 7.58 24.23 15.02
N GLY A 133 7.68 25.18 14.10
CA GLY A 133 7.55 26.61 14.39
C GLY A 133 6.17 26.93 14.98
N ALA A 134 5.11 26.43 14.37
CA ALA A 134 3.76 26.58 14.87
C ALA A 134 3.56 25.89 16.23
N ALA A 135 4.06 24.67 16.40
CA ALA A 135 3.97 23.94 17.67
C ALA A 135 4.68 24.69 18.80
N ARG A 136 5.85 25.28 18.54
CA ARG A 136 6.56 26.12 19.54
C ARG A 136 5.77 27.37 19.90
N ALA A 137 5.22 28.09 18.93
CA ALA A 137 4.40 29.27 19.20
C ALA A 137 3.14 28.92 20.01
N LEU A 138 2.53 27.74 19.72
CA LEU A 138 1.36 27.29 20.49
C LEU A 138 1.72 26.81 21.90
N SER A 139 2.94 26.35 22.17
CA SER A 139 3.36 25.91 23.50
C SER A 139 3.47 27.07 24.50
N GLU A 140 3.56 28.30 24.01
CA GLU A 140 3.56 29.53 24.82
C GLU A 140 2.15 30.05 25.10
N VAL A 141 1.12 29.44 24.50
CA VAL A 141 -0.29 29.84 24.71
C VAL A 141 -0.90 28.95 25.78
N ASP A 142 -1.41 29.59 26.86
CA ASP A 142 -2.21 28.90 27.86
C ASP A 142 -3.53 28.44 27.22
N ALA A 143 -3.58 27.18 26.83
CA ALA A 143 -4.80 26.57 26.33
C ALA A 143 -5.75 26.28 27.49
N SER A 144 -6.93 26.90 27.50
CA SER A 144 -7.98 26.48 28.43
C SER A 144 -8.42 25.05 28.06
N PRO A 145 -8.35 24.08 29.00
CA PRO A 145 -8.81 22.72 28.75
C PRO A 145 -10.30 22.64 28.40
N ASP A 146 -11.08 23.66 28.74
CA ASP A 146 -12.52 23.75 28.51
C ASP A 146 -12.87 24.58 27.26
N ALA A 147 -11.89 25.05 26.50
CA ALA A 147 -12.16 25.79 25.27
C ALA A 147 -12.78 24.88 24.23
N ALA A 148 -14.03 25.17 23.86
CA ALA A 148 -14.65 24.49 22.73
C ALA A 148 -13.85 24.76 21.44
N PRO A 149 -13.64 23.75 20.56
CA PRO A 149 -13.01 23.98 19.27
C PRO A 149 -13.77 25.06 18.50
N ASP A 150 -13.03 25.95 17.84
CA ASP A 150 -13.64 26.98 16.99
C ASP A 150 -14.49 26.28 15.90
N PRO A 151 -15.81 26.57 15.83
CA PRO A 151 -16.70 25.93 14.86
C PRO A 151 -16.25 26.14 13.40
N ASP A 152 -15.69 27.30 13.07
CA ASP A 152 -15.23 27.63 11.72
C ASP A 152 -13.97 26.85 11.38
N PHE A 153 -13.07 26.63 12.35
CA PHE A 153 -11.90 25.77 12.17
C PHE A 153 -12.30 24.30 11.92
N ILE A 154 -13.27 23.79 12.70
CA ILE A 154 -13.81 22.44 12.51
C ILE A 154 -14.52 22.32 11.16
N ALA A 155 -15.27 23.32 10.73
CA ALA A 155 -15.91 23.35 9.43
C ALA A 155 -14.87 23.31 8.30
N ALA A 156 -13.80 24.12 8.37
CA ALA A 156 -12.72 24.13 7.39
C ALA A 156 -11.98 22.78 7.31
N LEU A 157 -11.69 22.13 8.45
CA LEU A 157 -11.10 20.78 8.46
C LEU A 157 -12.00 19.74 7.78
N ASN A 158 -13.32 19.83 8.02
CA ASN A 158 -14.27 18.91 7.41
C ASN A 158 -14.46 19.18 5.92
N GLU A 159 -14.38 20.43 5.46
CA GLU A 159 -14.43 20.78 4.04
C GLU A 159 -13.21 20.26 3.29
N ASP A 160 -12.01 20.36 3.85
CA ASP A 160 -10.79 19.81 3.25
C ASP A 160 -10.87 18.29 3.13
N GLN A 161 -11.38 17.58 4.12
CA GLN A 161 -11.62 16.14 4.06
C GLN A 161 -12.70 15.78 3.02
N CYS A 162 -13.75 16.59 2.88
CA CYS A 162 -14.79 16.40 1.87
C CYS A 162 -14.32 16.82 0.48
N GLY A 163 -13.50 17.85 0.34
CA GLY A 163 -12.92 18.31 -0.92
C GLY A 163 -12.05 17.25 -1.58
N HIS A 164 -11.27 16.51 -0.80
CA HIS A 164 -10.51 15.35 -1.28
C HIS A 164 -11.41 14.20 -1.78
N ARG A 165 -12.65 14.09 -1.29
CA ARG A 165 -13.63 13.11 -1.82
C ARG A 165 -14.35 13.58 -3.07
N ARG A 166 -14.59 14.90 -3.24
CA ARG A 166 -15.32 15.46 -4.41
C ARG A 166 -14.45 15.65 -5.65
N GLY A 167 -13.14 15.79 -5.51
CA GLY A 167 -12.20 15.96 -6.63
C GLY A 167 -11.91 14.68 -7.43
N ARG A 168 -12.52 13.55 -7.05
CA ARG A 168 -12.43 12.27 -7.78
C ARG A 168 -13.77 11.82 -8.33
N GLN A 169 -14.48 12.65 -9.05
CA GLN A 169 -15.36 12.13 -10.07
C GLN A 169 -14.46 11.61 -11.19
N ALA A 170 -14.49 10.29 -11.39
CA ALA A 170 -13.89 9.66 -12.54
C ALA A 170 -14.39 10.40 -13.81
N PRO A 171 -13.53 10.59 -14.83
CA PRO A 171 -14.00 11.13 -16.09
C PRO A 171 -15.14 10.25 -16.58
N ASP A 172 -16.23 10.90 -16.93
CA ASP A 172 -17.41 10.32 -17.57
C ASP A 172 -16.97 9.43 -18.75
N GLN A 173 -17.05 8.12 -18.57
CA GLN A 173 -16.90 7.17 -19.67
C GLN A 173 -18.23 7.15 -20.45
N GLY A 174 -18.53 8.26 -21.11
CA GLY A 174 -19.50 8.29 -22.18
C GLY A 174 -19.02 7.43 -23.34
N ASN A 175 -19.84 6.46 -23.68
CA ASN A 175 -19.78 5.65 -24.90
C ASN A 175 -18.92 4.36 -24.85
N ALA A 176 -19.49 3.30 -24.31
CA ALA A 176 -19.18 1.95 -24.77
C ALA A 176 -20.49 1.31 -25.29
N ALA A 177 -20.49 1.13 -26.58
CA ALA A 177 -21.57 0.55 -27.36
C ALA A 177 -22.07 -0.79 -26.80
N ARG A 178 -23.40 -0.96 -26.82
CA ARG A 178 -24.11 -2.22 -26.61
C ARG A 178 -23.58 -3.30 -27.57
N LEU A 179 -22.98 -4.32 -27.02
CA LEU A 179 -22.89 -5.61 -27.69
C LEU A 179 -23.53 -6.64 -26.76
N GLY A 180 -24.61 -7.19 -27.24
CA GLY A 180 -25.39 -8.23 -26.59
C GLY A 180 -24.57 -9.51 -26.44
N GLY A 181 -24.56 -10.05 -25.24
CA GLY A 181 -24.01 -11.37 -24.93
C GLY A 181 -25.11 -12.27 -24.38
N PRO A 182 -25.08 -13.57 -24.65
CA PRO A 182 -26.18 -14.48 -24.45
C PRO A 182 -26.40 -14.88 -22.99
N ASP A 183 -27.67 -15.01 -22.67
CA ASP A 183 -28.24 -15.69 -21.52
C ASP A 183 -27.54 -17.02 -21.18
N ARG A 184 -27.10 -17.19 -19.95
CA ARG A 184 -26.69 -18.48 -19.37
C ARG A 184 -27.29 -18.68 -18.00
N THR A 185 -28.54 -19.14 -18.00
CA THR A 185 -29.04 -19.97 -16.92
C THR A 185 -28.51 -21.39 -17.08
N ALA A 186 -27.62 -21.84 -16.18
CA ALA A 186 -27.44 -23.26 -15.87
C ALA A 186 -26.87 -23.40 -14.46
N ARG A 187 -27.67 -23.92 -13.55
CA ARG A 187 -27.28 -24.53 -12.27
C ARG A 187 -26.49 -25.79 -12.54
N THR A 188 -25.42 -26.04 -11.76
CA THR A 188 -25.24 -27.24 -10.92
C THR A 188 -23.83 -27.31 -10.31
N GLY A 189 -23.76 -27.49 -9.01
CA GLY A 189 -22.95 -28.47 -8.28
C GLY A 189 -21.44 -28.30 -8.18
N SER A 190 -20.97 -28.08 -6.94
CA SER A 190 -19.66 -28.46 -6.38
C SER A 190 -18.39 -27.87 -7.03
N GLY A 191 -17.63 -27.14 -6.22
CA GLY A 191 -16.22 -26.83 -6.50
C GLY A 191 -16.02 -25.53 -7.29
N ARG A 192 -16.32 -24.37 -6.72
CA ARG A 192 -15.97 -23.09 -7.34
C ARG A 192 -14.66 -22.56 -6.80
N LEU A 193 -13.60 -22.70 -7.61
CA LEU A 193 -12.51 -21.74 -7.62
C LEU A 193 -13.09 -20.41 -8.15
N VAL A 194 -13.29 -19.44 -7.26
CA VAL A 194 -13.77 -18.11 -7.67
C VAL A 194 -12.57 -17.25 -7.99
N PHE A 195 -12.20 -17.21 -9.25
CA PHE A 195 -11.37 -16.14 -9.78
C PHE A 195 -12.21 -14.85 -9.81
N ARG A 196 -12.02 -13.96 -8.82
CA ARG A 196 -12.47 -12.58 -8.95
C ARG A 196 -11.41 -11.78 -9.69
N GLN A 197 -11.68 -11.49 -10.95
CA GLN A 197 -10.98 -10.42 -11.67
C GLN A 197 -11.39 -9.09 -11.05
N PHE A 198 -10.43 -8.39 -10.47
CA PHE A 198 -10.59 -6.97 -10.16
C PHE A 198 -10.31 -6.17 -11.45
N ARG A 199 -11.34 -5.51 -11.95
CA ARG A 199 -11.20 -4.40 -12.89
C ARG A 199 -10.99 -3.10 -12.13
#